data_d63dc23de44e82b2a81b3695e67956fc
#
_entry.id   d63dc23de44e82b2a81b3695e67956fc
#
_cell.length_a   1.000
_cell.length_b   1.000
_cell.length_c   1.000
_cell.angle_alpha   90.00
_cell.angle_beta   90.00
_cell.angle_gamma   90.00
#
_symmetry.space_group_name_H-M   'P 1'
#
loop_
_entity.id
_entity.type
_entity.pdbx_description
1 polymer ?
#
loop_
_entity_poly.entity_id
_entity_poly.type
_entity_poly.pdbx_seq_one_letter_code
_entity_poly.pdbx_strand_id
1 'polypeptide(L)'
;MDQFDVVIIGAGPGGYVAAVRCAQLGMKTAIIDKQWLGGVCLNVGCIPSKSLLKNAEVAHTLRERGKEFGFSFENLQLDYAAAVKRSRQVSDRLTRG
;
A
#
# COMPACT_ATOMS: atom_id res chain seq x y z
N MET A 1 23.10 18.37 -20.19
CA MET A 1 22.61 16.97 -20.10
C MET A 1 22.91 16.44 -18.70
N ASP A 2 21.90 15.91 -18.05
CA ASP A 2 22.10 15.33 -16.72
C ASP A 2 22.78 13.98 -16.82
N GLN A 3 23.68 13.72 -15.88
CA GLN A 3 24.38 12.44 -15.78
C GLN A 3 24.03 11.76 -14.47
N PHE A 4 23.80 10.45 -14.53
CA PHE A 4 23.48 9.63 -13.37
C PHE A 4 24.40 8.41 -13.34
N ASP A 5 24.72 7.94 -12.12
CA ASP A 5 25.47 6.71 -11.94
C ASP A 5 24.58 5.50 -12.25
N VAL A 6 23.30 5.57 -11.87
CA VAL A 6 22.32 4.50 -12.08
C VAL A 6 20.99 5.10 -12.51
N VAL A 7 20.40 4.52 -13.54
CA VAL A 7 19.04 4.85 -13.97
C VAL A 7 18.20 3.58 -13.91
N ILE A 8 17.07 3.65 -13.19
CA ILE A 8 16.19 2.52 -12.99
C ILE A 8 14.89 2.78 -13.74
N ILE A 9 14.50 1.85 -14.59
CA ILE A 9 13.26 1.92 -15.34
C ILE A 9 12.25 1.01 -14.65
N GLY A 10 11.19 1.61 -14.13
CA GLY A 10 10.16 0.93 -13.34
C GLY A 10 10.27 1.25 -11.87
N ALA A 11 9.22 1.88 -11.32
CA ALA A 11 9.20 2.37 -9.95
C ALA A 11 8.34 1.50 -9.01
N GLY A 12 8.19 0.22 -9.34
CA GLY A 12 7.57 -0.77 -8.46
C GLY A 12 8.52 -1.18 -7.34
N PRO A 13 8.14 -2.19 -6.53
CA PRO A 13 8.92 -2.60 -5.35
C PRO A 13 10.38 -2.96 -5.66
N GLY A 14 10.64 -3.62 -6.79
CA GLY A 14 12.02 -3.90 -7.20
C GLY A 14 12.79 -2.64 -7.52
N GLY A 15 12.15 -1.70 -8.22
CA GLY A 15 12.79 -0.47 -8.67
C GLY A 15 13.04 0.53 -7.55
N TYR A 16 12.01 0.89 -6.77
CA TYR A 16 12.20 1.91 -5.74
C TYR A 16 13.11 1.42 -4.60
N VAL A 17 13.06 0.15 -4.25
CA VAL A 17 13.96 -0.40 -3.24
C VAL A 17 15.41 -0.33 -3.71
N ALA A 18 15.67 -0.70 -4.97
CA ALA A 18 17.00 -0.58 -5.56
C ALA A 18 17.47 0.88 -5.62
N ALA A 19 16.57 1.81 -5.99
CA ALA A 19 16.89 3.23 -6.06
C ALA A 19 17.29 3.79 -4.70
N VAL A 20 16.53 3.46 -3.66
CA VAL A 20 16.83 3.88 -2.29
C VAL A 20 18.20 3.36 -1.87
N ARG A 21 18.50 2.10 -2.16
CA ARG A 21 19.78 1.51 -1.79
C ARG A 21 20.94 2.15 -2.56
N CYS A 22 20.77 2.41 -3.84
CA CYS A 22 21.78 3.11 -4.64
C CYS A 22 22.08 4.50 -4.07
N ALA A 23 21.02 5.22 -3.70
CA ALA A 23 21.17 6.55 -3.09
C ALA A 23 21.88 6.48 -1.74
N GLN A 24 21.57 5.47 -0.92
CA GLN A 24 22.25 5.26 0.36
C GLN A 24 23.76 4.98 0.17
N LEU A 25 24.13 4.37 -0.95
CA LEU A 25 25.53 4.10 -1.28
C LEU A 25 26.23 5.30 -1.93
N GLY A 26 25.57 6.44 -2.01
CA GLY A 26 26.16 7.66 -2.54
C GLY A 26 26.11 7.80 -4.05
N MET A 27 25.39 6.95 -4.74
CA MET A 27 25.26 7.02 -6.20
C MET A 27 24.20 8.06 -6.59
N LYS A 28 24.48 8.82 -7.65
CA LYS A 28 23.50 9.70 -8.25
C LYS A 28 22.54 8.85 -9.03
N THR A 29 21.31 8.71 -8.54
CA THR A 29 20.34 7.74 -9.03
C THR A 29 19.09 8.42 -9.58
N ALA A 30 18.59 7.94 -10.71
CA ALA A 30 17.29 8.32 -11.25
C ALA A 30 16.40 7.09 -11.35
N ILE A 31 15.12 7.28 -11.07
CA ILE A 31 14.12 6.25 -11.24
C ILE A 31 13.00 6.81 -12.11
N ILE A 32 12.55 6.03 -13.06
CA ILE A 32 11.60 6.47 -14.08
C ILE A 32 10.44 5.48 -14.14
N ASP A 33 9.23 6.00 -14.14
CA ASP A 33 8.03 5.19 -14.37
C ASP A 33 7.06 5.97 -15.25
N LYS A 34 6.38 5.26 -16.12
CA LYS A 34 5.42 5.87 -17.06
C LYS A 34 4.09 6.22 -16.43
N GLN A 35 3.78 5.66 -15.25
CA GLN A 35 2.43 5.77 -14.68
C GLN A 35 2.44 6.06 -13.18
N TRP A 36 2.97 5.13 -12.37
CA TRP A 36 2.88 5.26 -10.92
C TRP A 36 4.22 5.05 -10.22
N LEU A 37 4.62 6.01 -9.40
CA LEU A 37 5.69 5.77 -8.44
C LEU A 37 5.16 4.82 -7.37
N GLY A 38 5.94 3.78 -7.05
CA GLY A 38 5.49 2.69 -6.19
C GLY A 38 4.90 1.51 -6.94
N GLY A 39 4.58 1.69 -8.23
CA GLY A 39 4.10 0.64 -9.14
C GLY A 39 2.72 0.11 -8.81
N VAL A 40 2.39 -1.02 -9.38
CA VAL A 40 1.09 -1.69 -9.18
C VAL A 40 0.89 -2.05 -7.72
N CYS A 41 1.91 -2.55 -7.05
CA CYS A 41 1.77 -3.01 -5.66
C CYS A 41 1.26 -1.92 -4.72
N LEU A 42 1.89 -0.74 -4.73
CA LEU A 42 1.47 0.35 -3.83
C LEU A 42 0.17 1.02 -4.27
N ASN A 43 -0.08 1.09 -5.56
CA ASN A 43 -1.21 1.88 -6.08
C ASN A 43 -2.49 1.09 -6.26
N VAL A 44 -2.43 -0.08 -6.88
CA VAL A 44 -3.61 -0.85 -7.25
C VAL A 44 -3.49 -2.35 -6.98
N GLY A 45 -2.47 -2.78 -6.27
CA GLY A 45 -2.19 -4.20 -6.03
C GLY A 45 -2.14 -4.57 -4.56
N CYS A 46 -0.93 -4.89 -4.09
CA CYS A 46 -0.70 -5.47 -2.75
C CYS A 46 -1.28 -4.65 -1.62
N ILE A 47 -1.08 -3.34 -1.65
CA ILE A 47 -1.44 -2.48 -0.53
C ILE A 47 -2.95 -2.31 -0.40
N PRO A 48 -3.70 -1.91 -1.45
CA PRO A 48 -5.15 -1.86 -1.32
C PRO A 48 -5.77 -3.23 -1.07
N SER A 49 -5.21 -4.31 -1.63
CA SER A 49 -5.68 -5.67 -1.36
C SER A 49 -5.52 -6.04 0.11
N LYS A 50 -4.37 -5.77 0.69
CA LYS A 50 -4.13 -6.04 2.12
C LYS A 50 -5.03 -5.21 3.02
N SER A 51 -5.29 -3.96 2.66
CA SER A 51 -6.23 -3.11 3.38
C SER A 51 -7.63 -3.72 3.40
N LEU A 52 -8.12 -4.19 2.25
CA LEU A 52 -9.43 -4.84 2.16
C LEU A 52 -9.46 -6.17 2.91
N LEU A 53 -8.39 -6.95 2.85
CA LEU A 53 -8.30 -8.21 3.61
C LEU A 53 -8.32 -7.96 5.11
N LYS A 54 -7.67 -6.91 5.58
CA LYS A 54 -7.73 -6.52 7.00
C LYS A 54 -9.14 -6.13 7.40
N ASN A 55 -9.83 -5.40 6.55
CA ASN A 55 -11.24 -5.07 6.77
C ASN A 55 -12.10 -6.32 6.90
N ALA A 56 -11.90 -7.30 6.01
CA ALA A 56 -12.62 -8.57 6.06
C ALA A 56 -12.32 -9.35 7.34
N GLU A 57 -11.05 -9.35 7.78
CA GLU A 57 -10.64 -10.00 9.02
C GLU A 57 -11.33 -9.38 10.23
N VAL A 58 -11.36 -8.05 10.31
CA VAL A 58 -12.04 -7.35 11.41
C VAL A 58 -13.53 -7.65 11.41
N ALA A 59 -14.19 -7.62 10.24
CA ALA A 59 -15.60 -7.93 10.12
C ALA A 59 -15.90 -9.36 10.54
N HIS A 60 -15.09 -10.31 10.12
CA HIS A 60 -15.22 -11.71 10.52
C HIS A 60 -15.07 -11.88 12.04
N THR A 61 -14.06 -11.24 12.61
CA THR A 61 -13.82 -11.29 14.05
C THR A 61 -15.01 -10.77 14.83
N LEU A 62 -15.59 -9.63 14.42
CA LEU A 62 -16.74 -9.07 15.09
C LEU A 62 -17.99 -9.97 14.98
N ARG A 63 -18.26 -10.51 13.80
CA ARG A 63 -19.43 -11.35 13.57
C ARG A 63 -19.32 -12.71 14.23
N GLU A 64 -18.18 -13.38 14.08
CA GLU A 64 -18.04 -14.78 14.46
C GLU A 64 -17.36 -14.98 15.80
N ARG A 65 -16.48 -14.05 16.20
CA ARG A 65 -15.65 -14.16 17.39
C ARG A 65 -15.76 -12.97 18.34
N GLY A 66 -16.74 -12.11 18.13
CA GLY A 66 -16.88 -10.89 18.95
C GLY A 66 -16.96 -11.16 20.43
N LYS A 67 -17.73 -12.17 20.84
CA LYS A 67 -17.88 -12.53 22.25
C LYS A 67 -16.57 -12.95 22.89
N GLU A 68 -15.73 -13.66 22.15
CA GLU A 68 -14.40 -14.09 22.60
C GLU A 68 -13.53 -12.92 22.99
N PHE A 69 -13.65 -11.81 22.23
CA PHE A 69 -12.88 -10.59 22.49
C PHE A 69 -13.61 -9.55 23.33
N GLY A 70 -14.76 -9.90 23.88
CA GLY A 70 -15.51 -9.01 24.77
C GLY A 70 -16.40 -7.99 24.06
N PHE A 71 -16.66 -8.16 22.78
CA PHE A 71 -17.58 -7.27 22.03
C PHE A 71 -18.99 -7.80 22.01
N SER A 72 -19.95 -6.92 22.28
CA SER A 72 -21.36 -7.20 22.08
C SER A 72 -22.01 -6.04 21.34
N PHE A 73 -22.92 -6.35 20.41
CA PHE A 73 -23.64 -5.35 19.62
C PHE A 73 -24.96 -5.96 19.14
N GLU A 74 -25.93 -5.08 18.86
CA GLU A 74 -27.23 -5.54 18.38
C GLU A 74 -27.34 -5.48 16.85
N ASN A 75 -26.88 -4.41 16.22
CA ASN A 75 -26.97 -4.21 14.77
C ASN A 75 -25.60 -3.85 14.18
N LEU A 76 -24.81 -4.86 13.89
CA LEU A 76 -23.54 -4.63 13.20
C LEU A 76 -23.82 -4.27 11.74
N GLN A 77 -23.44 -3.06 11.35
CA GLN A 77 -23.54 -2.60 9.97
C GLN A 77 -22.14 -2.50 9.36
N LEU A 78 -22.03 -2.98 8.13
CA LEU A 78 -20.79 -2.95 7.37
C LEU A 78 -20.98 -2.02 6.17
N ASP A 79 -20.06 -1.07 6.02
CA ASP A 79 -20.07 -0.11 4.92
C ASP A 79 -18.89 -0.40 3.99
N TYR A 80 -19.17 -1.06 2.89
CA TYR A 80 -18.12 -1.43 1.90
C TYR A 80 -17.50 -0.19 1.26
N ALA A 81 -18.28 0.86 1.02
CA ALA A 81 -17.75 2.10 0.45
C ALA A 81 -16.68 2.72 1.36
N ALA A 82 -16.90 2.68 2.68
CA ALA A 82 -15.90 3.16 3.64
C ALA A 82 -14.63 2.29 3.60
N ALA A 83 -14.77 0.98 3.45
CA ALA A 83 -13.63 0.08 3.33
C ALA A 83 -12.80 0.39 2.08
N VAL A 84 -13.45 0.61 0.94
CA VAL A 84 -12.78 0.98 -0.30
C VAL A 84 -12.07 2.33 -0.15
N LYS A 85 -12.74 3.32 0.42
CA LYS A 85 -12.14 4.64 0.67
C LYS A 85 -10.89 4.52 1.53
N ARG A 86 -10.95 3.73 2.60
CA ARG A 86 -9.79 3.49 3.45
C ARG A 86 -8.64 2.85 2.68
N SER A 87 -8.93 1.87 1.80
CA SER A 87 -7.90 1.24 0.99
C SER A 87 -7.18 2.24 0.09
N ARG A 88 -7.93 3.20 -0.48
CA ARG A 88 -7.32 4.25 -1.30
C ARG A 88 -6.47 5.21 -0.46
N GLN A 89 -6.92 5.55 0.73
CA GLN A 89 -6.16 6.42 1.64
C GLN A 89 -4.84 5.78 2.06
N VAL A 90 -4.84 4.47 2.33
CA VAL A 90 -3.62 3.73 2.68
C VAL A 90 -2.64 3.73 1.51
N SER A 91 -3.12 3.44 0.31
CA SER A 91 -2.29 3.47 -0.90
C SER A 91 -1.69 4.85 -1.14
N ASP A 92 -2.49 5.90 -1.03
CA ASP A 92 -2.04 7.28 -1.23
C ASP A 92 -0.96 7.69 -0.22
N ARG A 93 -1.14 7.29 1.03
CA ARG A 93 -0.16 7.57 2.09
C ARG A 93 1.19 6.93 1.78
N LEU A 94 1.20 5.66 1.39
CA LEU A 94 2.44 4.95 1.07
C LEU A 94 3.10 5.48 -0.20
N THR A 95 2.30 5.83 -1.20
CA THR A 95 2.82 6.37 -2.46
C THR A 95 3.50 7.72 -2.25
N ARG A 96 2.96 8.55 -1.35
CA ARG A 96 3.56 9.87 -1.05
C ARG A 96 4.88 9.76 -0.27
N GLY A 97 5.05 8.70 0.50
CA GLY A 97 6.31 8.46 1.20
C GLY A 97 7.40 8.00 0.25
#